data_4af5f35df8514ac2504359407587f92e
#
_entry.id   4af5f35df8514ac2504359407587f92e
#
_cell.length_a   1.000
_cell.length_b   1.000
_cell.length_c   1.000
_cell.angle_alpha   90.00
_cell.angle_beta   90.00
_cell.angle_gamma   90.00
#
_symmetry.space_group_name_H-M   'P 1'
#
loop_
_entity.id
_entity.type
_entity.pdbx_description
1 polymer ?
#
loop_
_entity_poly.entity_id
_entity_poly.type
_entity_poly.pdbx_seq_one_letter_code
_entity_poly.pdbx_strand_id
1 'polypeptide(L)'
;MNFINSALELCIVNYFVYLCTRFRNHIVITMKIISKVDELRKQVETFRGAGKTIGLVPTMGALHEGHQSLVERARRENDIVVVSVFLNPTQFNNKEDLRTYPRTADADAALLERCGVDIAFMPTVEDIYPEPDTRVFKLGPVAEVMEGAMRPGHFNGVCQIVSKLFMMVEPTRAYFGEKDFQQIAVIRAMIKQLGFNLEIVTCPCIREADGLAKSSRNVRLTPLVRKIAPNIYRVLCDSLAFAEDHTIEQTHDWVVATLNAYPEMDVEYFSICDGITLQPVTDWDESDYVVGCITVYCGDVREIDNITYKKPENL
;
A
#
# COMPACT_ATOMS: atom_id res chain seq x y z
N MET A 1 -31.13 -39.94 34.99
CA MET A 1 -30.92 -40.15 33.55
C MET A 1 -31.28 -38.93 32.69
N ASN A 2 -31.66 -37.74 33.27
CA ASN A 2 -32.13 -36.57 32.51
C ASN A 2 -31.15 -35.40 32.37
N PHE A 3 -29.92 -35.47 32.92
CA PHE A 3 -28.96 -34.35 32.85
C PHE A 3 -27.96 -34.49 31.67
N ILE A 4 -27.79 -35.67 31.12
CA ILE A 4 -26.84 -35.89 30.01
C ILE A 4 -27.45 -35.50 28.66
N ASN A 5 -28.78 -35.60 28.50
CA ASN A 5 -29.48 -35.21 27.27
C ASN A 5 -29.48 -33.67 27.05
N SER A 6 -29.57 -32.87 28.11
CA SER A 6 -29.64 -31.41 27.99
C SER A 6 -28.29 -30.76 27.58
N ALA A 7 -27.17 -31.35 28.01
CA ALA A 7 -25.83 -30.87 27.64
C ALA A 7 -25.50 -31.25 26.17
N LEU A 8 -25.96 -32.40 25.70
CA LEU A 8 -25.77 -32.81 24.30
C LEU A 8 -26.62 -31.96 23.34
N GLU A 9 -27.87 -31.67 23.72
CA GLU A 9 -28.74 -30.76 22.95
C GLU A 9 -28.18 -29.34 22.90
N LEU A 10 -27.64 -28.80 24.00
CA LEU A 10 -27.00 -27.48 24.01
C LEU A 10 -25.73 -27.45 23.15
N CYS A 11 -24.95 -28.51 23.14
CA CYS A 11 -23.76 -28.66 22.29
C CYS A 11 -24.12 -28.71 20.80
N ILE A 12 -25.17 -29.46 20.45
CA ILE A 12 -25.67 -29.60 19.08
C ILE A 12 -26.27 -28.26 18.60
N VAL A 13 -27.03 -27.57 19.44
CA VAL A 13 -27.59 -26.25 19.09
C VAL A 13 -26.47 -25.21 18.92
N ASN A 14 -25.49 -25.18 19.82
CA ASN A 14 -24.33 -24.27 19.69
C ASN A 14 -23.46 -24.62 18.47
N TYR A 15 -23.27 -25.89 18.15
CA TYR A 15 -22.56 -26.33 16.94
C TYR A 15 -23.36 -26.00 15.66
N PHE A 16 -24.68 -26.14 15.70
CA PHE A 16 -25.56 -25.75 14.59
C PHE A 16 -25.63 -24.24 14.43
N VAL A 17 -25.66 -23.46 15.51
CA VAL A 17 -25.56 -21.99 15.49
C VAL A 17 -24.18 -21.56 14.99
N TYR A 18 -23.09 -22.22 15.41
CA TYR A 18 -21.75 -22.01 14.89
C TYR A 18 -21.63 -22.34 13.40
N LEU A 19 -22.21 -23.46 12.95
CA LEU A 19 -22.31 -23.80 11.53
C LEU A 19 -23.20 -22.82 10.77
N CYS A 20 -24.37 -22.46 11.30
CA CYS A 20 -25.26 -21.49 10.67
C CYS A 20 -24.67 -20.09 10.61
N THR A 21 -23.89 -19.65 11.60
CA THR A 21 -23.15 -18.38 11.53
C THR A 21 -21.97 -18.46 10.56
N ARG A 22 -21.34 -19.61 10.40
CA ARG A 22 -20.27 -19.86 9.43
C ARG A 22 -20.79 -20.05 8.00
N PHE A 23 -22.02 -20.59 7.85
CA PHE A 23 -22.75 -20.73 6.57
C PHE A 23 -23.70 -19.57 6.27
N ARG A 24 -23.87 -18.62 7.21
CA ARG A 24 -24.62 -17.39 6.96
C ARG A 24 -23.79 -16.51 6.04
N ASN A 25 -24.12 -16.55 4.76
CA ASN A 25 -23.56 -15.76 3.65
C ASN A 25 -22.37 -16.36 2.88
N HIS A 26 -22.34 -17.65 2.61
CA HIS A 26 -21.79 -18.11 1.34
C HIS A 26 -22.90 -18.05 0.24
N ILE A 27 -23.47 -16.88 0.01
CA ILE A 27 -23.72 -16.48 -1.37
C ILE A 27 -22.30 -16.47 -1.96
N VAL A 28 -22.02 -17.39 -2.88
CA VAL A 28 -20.83 -17.31 -3.70
C VAL A 28 -20.99 -16.01 -4.49
N ILE A 29 -20.56 -14.90 -3.90
CA ILE A 29 -20.45 -13.64 -4.62
C ILE A 29 -19.29 -13.87 -5.57
N THR A 30 -19.61 -14.25 -6.78
CA THR A 30 -18.63 -14.37 -7.85
C THR A 30 -18.07 -12.97 -8.05
N MET A 31 -16.77 -12.80 -7.88
CA MET A 31 -16.09 -11.52 -8.12
C MET A 31 -16.48 -10.99 -9.50
N LYS A 32 -16.84 -9.73 -9.57
CA LYS A 32 -17.10 -9.06 -10.84
C LYS A 32 -15.83 -8.38 -11.34
N ILE A 33 -15.44 -8.67 -12.56
CA ILE A 33 -14.41 -7.92 -13.28
C ILE A 33 -15.11 -6.82 -14.06
N ILE A 34 -14.81 -5.57 -13.72
CA ILE A 34 -15.43 -4.39 -14.35
C ILE A 34 -14.31 -3.55 -14.99
N SER A 35 -14.47 -3.16 -16.24
CA SER A 35 -13.54 -2.27 -16.94
C SER A 35 -14.10 -0.86 -17.16
N LYS A 36 -15.42 -0.70 -17.18
CA LYS A 36 -16.04 0.60 -17.50
C LYS A 36 -16.40 1.37 -16.25
N VAL A 37 -16.08 2.67 -16.26
CA VAL A 37 -16.34 3.59 -15.13
C VAL A 37 -17.81 3.67 -14.78
N ASP A 38 -18.69 3.76 -15.78
CA ASP A 38 -20.14 3.89 -15.54
C ASP A 38 -20.75 2.63 -14.93
N GLU A 39 -20.23 1.44 -15.30
CA GLU A 39 -20.65 0.18 -14.71
C GLU A 39 -20.19 0.10 -13.24
N LEU A 40 -18.94 0.50 -12.96
CA LEU A 40 -18.43 0.56 -11.59
C LEU A 40 -19.29 1.49 -10.72
N ARG A 41 -19.55 2.72 -11.17
CA ARG A 41 -20.38 3.70 -10.45
C ARG A 41 -21.76 3.15 -10.13
N LYS A 42 -22.43 2.57 -11.13
CA LYS A 42 -23.76 1.98 -10.94
C LYS A 42 -23.76 0.85 -9.90
N GLN A 43 -22.72 0.00 -9.92
CA GLN A 43 -22.62 -1.09 -8.95
C GLN A 43 -22.35 -0.57 -7.54
N VAL A 44 -21.44 0.39 -7.39
CA VAL A 44 -21.11 1.04 -6.12
C VAL A 44 -22.32 1.78 -5.54
N GLU A 45 -23.06 2.53 -6.37
CA GLU A 45 -24.30 3.23 -5.95
C GLU A 45 -25.33 2.25 -5.38
N THR A 46 -25.47 1.07 -5.98
CA THR A 46 -26.34 0.02 -5.48
C THR A 46 -25.96 -0.44 -4.08
N PHE A 47 -24.64 -0.65 -3.82
CA PHE A 47 -24.16 -1.03 -2.51
C PHE A 47 -24.33 0.06 -1.47
N ARG A 48 -24.02 1.31 -1.84
CA ARG A 48 -24.18 2.46 -0.93
C ARG A 48 -25.67 2.72 -0.61
N GLY A 49 -26.55 2.59 -1.60
CA GLY A 49 -28.00 2.67 -1.38
C GLY A 49 -28.55 1.59 -0.45
N ALA A 50 -27.86 0.45 -0.35
CA ALA A 50 -28.14 -0.61 0.62
C ALA A 50 -27.43 -0.40 1.99
N GLY A 51 -26.77 0.73 2.22
CA GLY A 51 -26.08 1.06 3.46
C GLY A 51 -24.81 0.26 3.70
N LYS A 52 -24.19 -0.31 2.66
CA LYS A 52 -22.96 -1.11 2.75
C LYS A 52 -21.72 -0.24 2.88
N THR A 53 -20.79 -0.66 3.74
CA THR A 53 -19.44 -0.10 3.81
C THR A 53 -18.59 -0.63 2.64
N ILE A 54 -17.76 0.25 2.05
CA ILE A 54 -16.93 -0.10 0.89
C ILE A 54 -15.47 0.17 1.23
N GLY A 55 -14.65 -0.89 1.14
CA GLY A 55 -13.20 -0.82 1.19
C GLY A 55 -12.61 -0.75 -0.22
N LEU A 56 -11.70 0.21 -0.46
CA LEU A 56 -10.99 0.35 -1.73
C LEU A 56 -9.51 0.01 -1.52
N VAL A 57 -8.96 -0.83 -2.40
CA VAL A 57 -7.52 -1.12 -2.48
C VAL A 57 -6.99 -0.70 -3.85
N PRO A 58 -6.37 0.49 -3.98
CA PRO A 58 -5.74 0.90 -5.23
C PRO A 58 -4.46 0.11 -5.50
N THR A 59 -4.33 -0.50 -6.68
CA THR A 59 -3.12 -1.21 -7.11
C THR A 59 -2.77 -0.92 -8.58
N MET A 60 -1.54 -1.21 -8.95
CA MET A 60 -1.09 -1.13 -10.35
C MET A 60 -1.06 -2.50 -11.04
N GLY A 61 -1.56 -3.56 -10.39
CA GLY A 61 -1.40 -4.94 -10.86
C GLY A 61 -0.07 -5.56 -10.45
N ALA A 62 0.25 -6.73 -11.03
CA ALA A 62 1.36 -7.58 -10.60
C ALA A 62 1.32 -7.87 -9.10
N LEU A 63 0.17 -8.36 -8.66
CA LEU A 63 -0.17 -8.51 -7.25
C LEU A 63 0.70 -9.58 -6.57
N HIS A 64 1.06 -9.31 -5.33
CA HIS A 64 1.85 -10.19 -4.48
C HIS A 64 1.28 -10.18 -3.04
N GLU A 65 1.88 -10.94 -2.12
CA GLU A 65 1.38 -11.09 -0.74
C GLU A 65 1.24 -9.76 0.01
N GLY A 66 2.04 -8.75 -0.33
CA GLY A 66 1.85 -7.39 0.19
C GLY A 66 0.48 -6.81 -0.18
N HIS A 67 0.07 -6.92 -1.46
CA HIS A 67 -1.26 -6.50 -1.88
C HIS A 67 -2.35 -7.38 -1.30
N GLN A 68 -2.12 -8.71 -1.22
CA GLN A 68 -3.04 -9.65 -0.59
C GLN A 68 -3.37 -9.23 0.84
N SER A 69 -2.38 -8.83 1.64
CA SER A 69 -2.59 -8.40 3.04
C SER A 69 -3.51 -7.17 3.15
N LEU A 70 -3.42 -6.22 2.19
CA LEU A 70 -4.33 -5.07 2.11
C LEU A 70 -5.76 -5.53 1.83
N VAL A 71 -5.93 -6.41 0.85
CA VAL A 71 -7.23 -6.95 0.44
C VAL A 71 -7.88 -7.72 1.58
N GLU A 72 -7.14 -8.60 2.24
CA GLU A 72 -7.63 -9.38 3.39
C GLU A 72 -8.05 -8.48 4.55
N ARG A 73 -7.31 -7.39 4.82
CA ARG A 73 -7.69 -6.41 5.81
C ARG A 73 -8.96 -5.66 5.39
N ALA A 74 -9.04 -5.20 4.14
CA ALA A 74 -10.24 -4.56 3.59
C ALA A 74 -11.47 -5.47 3.71
N ARG A 75 -11.31 -6.77 3.43
CA ARG A 75 -12.39 -7.77 3.54
C ARG A 75 -12.90 -7.95 4.96
N ARG A 76 -12.01 -7.90 5.95
CA ARG A 76 -12.43 -8.02 7.36
C ARG A 76 -13.18 -6.79 7.89
N GLU A 77 -12.89 -5.61 7.33
CA GLU A 77 -13.34 -4.32 7.86
C GLU A 77 -14.49 -3.70 7.05
N ASN A 78 -14.90 -4.30 5.91
CA ASN A 78 -15.97 -3.76 5.06
C ASN A 78 -16.90 -4.84 4.55
N ASP A 79 -18.15 -4.42 4.22
CA ASP A 79 -19.14 -5.28 3.58
C ASP A 79 -18.76 -5.61 2.14
N ILE A 80 -18.18 -4.64 1.41
CA ILE A 80 -17.81 -4.71 0.00
C ILE A 80 -16.35 -4.32 -0.16
N VAL A 81 -15.62 -5.06 -1.00
CA VAL A 81 -14.22 -4.77 -1.35
C VAL A 81 -14.12 -4.53 -2.84
N VAL A 82 -13.59 -3.36 -3.19
CA VAL A 82 -13.24 -2.97 -4.55
C VAL A 82 -11.71 -2.88 -4.65
N VAL A 83 -11.12 -3.59 -5.59
CA VAL A 83 -9.68 -3.51 -5.87
C VAL A 83 -9.50 -2.97 -7.28
N SER A 84 -8.75 -1.88 -7.43
CA SER A 84 -8.35 -1.44 -8.76
C SER A 84 -7.05 -2.11 -9.18
N VAL A 85 -7.00 -2.57 -10.42
CA VAL A 85 -5.80 -3.12 -11.08
C VAL A 85 -5.55 -2.26 -12.32
N PHE A 86 -4.79 -1.18 -12.13
CA PHE A 86 -4.58 -0.18 -13.19
C PHE A 86 -3.17 0.37 -13.19
N LEU A 87 -2.41 0.07 -14.23
CA LEU A 87 -1.07 0.62 -14.42
C LEU A 87 -1.17 2.07 -14.90
N ASN A 88 -1.12 3.01 -13.96
CA ASN A 88 -1.31 4.43 -14.23
C ASN A 88 -0.09 5.06 -14.90
N PRO A 89 -0.17 5.48 -16.19
CA PRO A 89 0.99 6.03 -16.88
C PRO A 89 1.43 7.40 -16.36
N THR A 90 0.51 8.19 -15.79
CA THR A 90 0.80 9.59 -15.39
C THR A 90 1.72 9.69 -14.17
N GLN A 91 1.87 8.62 -13.39
CA GLN A 91 2.77 8.59 -12.23
C GLN A 91 4.18 8.08 -12.54
N PHE A 92 4.45 7.67 -13.78
CA PHE A 92 5.78 7.21 -14.21
C PHE A 92 6.58 8.37 -14.82
N ASN A 93 7.61 8.81 -14.15
CA ASN A 93 8.58 9.75 -14.68
C ASN A 93 9.65 9.06 -15.56
N ASN A 94 9.84 7.74 -15.41
CA ASN A 94 10.72 6.91 -16.22
C ASN A 94 9.90 6.02 -17.17
N LYS A 95 10.05 6.23 -18.48
CA LYS A 95 9.32 5.47 -19.50
C LYS A 95 9.73 3.99 -19.55
N GLU A 96 10.98 3.69 -19.21
CA GLU A 96 11.48 2.32 -19.18
C GLU A 96 10.88 1.54 -18.01
N ASP A 97 10.73 2.17 -16.83
CA ASP A 97 10.05 1.56 -15.69
C ASP A 97 8.58 1.26 -16.02
N LEU A 98 7.88 2.15 -16.71
CA LEU A 98 6.51 1.90 -17.20
C LEU A 98 6.47 0.73 -18.20
N ARG A 99 7.44 0.68 -19.12
CA ARG A 99 7.50 -0.35 -20.17
C ARG A 99 7.76 -1.74 -19.58
N THR A 100 8.67 -1.83 -18.62
CA THR A 100 9.12 -3.08 -18.01
C THR A 100 8.30 -3.48 -16.79
N TYR A 101 7.34 -2.66 -16.36
CA TYR A 101 6.49 -2.99 -15.23
C TYR A 101 5.68 -4.26 -15.51
N PRO A 102 5.67 -5.27 -14.60
CA PRO A 102 4.99 -6.53 -14.83
C PRO A 102 3.48 -6.36 -15.07
N ARG A 103 2.93 -7.16 -15.97
CA ARG A 103 1.48 -7.20 -16.29
C ARG A 103 1.00 -8.64 -16.22
N THR A 104 0.15 -8.94 -15.23
CA THR A 104 -0.27 -10.29 -14.87
C THR A 104 -1.78 -10.37 -14.62
N ALA A 105 -2.59 -9.77 -15.51
CA ALA A 105 -4.02 -9.57 -15.30
C ALA A 105 -4.80 -10.83 -14.88
N ASP A 106 -4.53 -11.99 -15.51
CA ASP A 106 -5.20 -13.25 -15.18
C ASP A 106 -4.79 -13.77 -13.80
N ALA A 107 -3.50 -13.68 -13.46
CA ALA A 107 -3.00 -14.08 -12.14
C ALA A 107 -3.52 -13.14 -11.05
N ASP A 108 -3.59 -11.84 -11.34
CA ASP A 108 -4.14 -10.81 -10.45
C ASP A 108 -5.63 -11.10 -10.17
N ALA A 109 -6.43 -11.34 -11.20
CA ALA A 109 -7.84 -11.67 -11.08
C ALA A 109 -8.04 -12.94 -10.23
N ALA A 110 -7.28 -13.99 -10.48
CA ALA A 110 -7.34 -15.24 -9.74
C ALA A 110 -6.95 -15.06 -8.26
N LEU A 111 -5.98 -14.19 -7.95
CA LEU A 111 -5.61 -13.86 -6.57
C LEU A 111 -6.76 -13.12 -5.87
N LEU A 112 -7.32 -12.09 -6.52
CA LEU A 112 -8.41 -11.30 -5.96
C LEU A 112 -9.68 -12.13 -5.69
N GLU A 113 -10.01 -13.06 -6.59
CA GLU A 113 -11.13 -13.98 -6.40
C GLU A 113 -10.93 -14.87 -5.17
N ARG A 114 -9.72 -15.44 -4.98
CA ARG A 114 -9.38 -16.22 -3.77
C ARG A 114 -9.47 -15.41 -2.48
N CYS A 115 -9.17 -14.11 -2.54
CA CYS A 115 -9.28 -13.19 -1.40
C CYS A 115 -10.71 -12.74 -1.11
N GLY A 116 -11.69 -13.15 -1.91
CA GLY A 116 -13.10 -12.80 -1.72
C GLY A 116 -13.42 -11.34 -2.06
N VAL A 117 -12.75 -10.78 -3.06
CA VAL A 117 -13.03 -9.44 -3.59
C VAL A 117 -14.37 -9.43 -4.31
N ASP A 118 -15.18 -8.38 -4.11
CA ASP A 118 -16.48 -8.24 -4.77
C ASP A 118 -16.34 -7.66 -6.19
N ILE A 119 -15.46 -6.66 -6.35
CA ILE A 119 -15.20 -6.03 -7.65
C ILE A 119 -13.69 -5.88 -7.88
N ALA A 120 -13.19 -6.47 -8.97
CA ALA A 120 -11.91 -6.16 -9.56
C ALA A 120 -12.12 -5.11 -10.68
N PHE A 121 -11.71 -3.87 -10.43
CA PHE A 121 -11.79 -2.80 -11.41
C PHE A 121 -10.53 -2.77 -12.27
N MET A 122 -10.63 -3.20 -13.52
CA MET A 122 -9.52 -3.41 -14.45
C MET A 122 -9.72 -2.57 -15.74
N PRO A 123 -9.68 -1.23 -15.64
CA PRO A 123 -9.95 -0.33 -16.77
C PRO A 123 -8.75 -0.22 -17.72
N THR A 124 -8.99 0.29 -18.92
CA THR A 124 -7.94 0.78 -19.83
C THR A 124 -7.55 2.22 -19.49
N VAL A 125 -6.48 2.71 -20.13
CA VAL A 125 -6.06 4.11 -19.98
C VAL A 125 -7.14 5.07 -20.48
N GLU A 126 -7.78 4.73 -21.59
CA GLU A 126 -8.86 5.50 -22.22
C GLU A 126 -10.11 5.55 -21.34
N ASP A 127 -10.39 4.49 -20.57
CA ASP A 127 -11.52 4.48 -19.63
C ASP A 127 -11.31 5.45 -18.46
N ILE A 128 -10.07 5.59 -17.99
CA ILE A 128 -9.70 6.49 -16.88
C ILE A 128 -9.42 7.91 -17.35
N TYR A 129 -8.78 8.03 -18.51
CA TYR A 129 -8.36 9.30 -19.12
C TYR A 129 -8.87 9.43 -20.54
N PRO A 130 -10.20 9.61 -20.73
CA PRO A 130 -10.77 9.90 -22.07
C PRO A 130 -10.19 11.20 -22.64
N GLU A 131 -9.79 12.11 -21.75
CA GLU A 131 -9.02 13.31 -22.04
C GLU A 131 -7.85 13.44 -21.05
N PRO A 132 -6.75 14.13 -21.42
CA PRO A 132 -5.63 14.36 -20.54
C PRO A 132 -6.05 15.04 -19.23
N ASP A 133 -5.63 14.49 -18.09
CA ASP A 133 -5.87 15.11 -16.78
C ASP A 133 -4.82 16.20 -16.52
N THR A 134 -5.24 17.45 -16.63
CA THR A 134 -4.38 18.63 -16.44
C THR A 134 -4.38 19.18 -15.02
N ARG A 135 -5.04 18.49 -14.07
CA ARG A 135 -5.09 18.93 -12.68
C ARG A 135 -3.69 18.88 -12.05
N VAL A 136 -3.35 19.94 -11.31
CA VAL A 136 -2.15 20.04 -10.51
C VAL A 136 -2.55 20.18 -9.04
N PHE A 137 -2.01 19.32 -8.19
CA PHE A 137 -2.33 19.30 -6.75
C PHE A 137 -1.30 20.11 -5.97
N LYS A 138 -1.77 20.98 -5.07
CA LYS A 138 -0.93 21.71 -4.14
C LYS A 138 -0.76 20.91 -2.85
N LEU A 139 0.21 20.00 -2.84
CA LEU A 139 0.39 19.01 -1.77
C LEU A 139 1.24 19.53 -0.60
N GLY A 140 1.94 20.66 -0.81
CA GLY A 140 2.83 21.23 0.19
C GLY A 140 4.13 20.43 0.38
N PRO A 141 4.88 20.74 1.46
CA PRO A 141 6.24 20.22 1.67
C PRO A 141 6.34 18.68 1.66
N VAL A 142 5.30 17.96 2.02
CA VAL A 142 5.30 16.48 2.01
C VAL A 142 5.55 15.87 0.62
N ALA A 143 5.34 16.62 -0.45
CA ALA A 143 5.54 16.17 -1.82
C ALA A 143 6.81 16.75 -2.47
N GLU A 144 7.62 17.52 -1.74
CA GLU A 144 8.78 18.25 -2.26
C GLU A 144 10.12 17.61 -1.84
N VAL A 145 10.08 16.62 -0.96
CA VAL A 145 11.25 15.88 -0.44
C VAL A 145 11.28 14.46 -0.97
N MET A 146 12.38 13.73 -0.76
CA MET A 146 12.51 12.29 -1.06
C MET A 146 12.00 11.90 -2.46
N GLU A 147 10.98 11.01 -2.56
CA GLU A 147 10.38 10.61 -3.85
C GLU A 147 9.86 11.80 -4.65
N GLY A 148 9.33 12.83 -4.00
CA GLY A 148 8.83 14.03 -4.68
C GLY A 148 9.95 14.82 -5.36
N ALA A 149 11.10 14.93 -4.72
CA ALA A 149 12.30 15.57 -5.27
C ALA A 149 12.95 14.73 -6.38
N MET A 150 13.08 13.40 -6.14
CA MET A 150 13.76 12.48 -7.06
C MET A 150 12.89 12.08 -8.26
N ARG A 151 11.58 12.21 -8.16
CA ARG A 151 10.63 11.81 -9.21
C ARG A 151 9.65 12.94 -9.56
N PRO A 152 10.08 14.03 -10.21
CA PRO A 152 9.21 15.16 -10.56
C PRO A 152 7.93 14.70 -11.28
N GLY A 153 6.76 15.16 -10.82
CA GLY A 153 5.46 14.83 -11.37
C GLY A 153 4.84 13.52 -10.85
N HIS A 154 5.61 12.65 -10.19
CA HIS A 154 5.13 11.36 -9.68
C HIS A 154 3.90 11.50 -8.78
N PHE A 155 3.99 12.30 -7.72
CA PHE A 155 2.89 12.46 -6.78
C PHE A 155 1.69 13.19 -7.37
N ASN A 156 1.89 14.07 -8.34
CA ASN A 156 0.77 14.62 -9.07
C ASN A 156 0.01 13.52 -9.83
N GLY A 157 0.71 12.63 -10.51
CA GLY A 157 0.13 11.47 -11.18
C GLY A 157 -0.59 10.50 -10.22
N VAL A 158 0.00 10.26 -9.03
CA VAL A 158 -0.66 9.47 -7.96
C VAL A 158 -1.95 10.13 -7.53
N CYS A 159 -1.95 11.44 -7.27
CA CYS A 159 -3.16 12.16 -6.87
C CYS A 159 -4.21 12.21 -7.97
N GLN A 160 -3.81 12.30 -9.25
CA GLN A 160 -4.74 12.23 -10.38
C GLN A 160 -5.53 10.93 -10.37
N ILE A 161 -4.86 9.78 -10.30
CA ILE A 161 -5.54 8.48 -10.31
C ILE A 161 -6.30 8.21 -9.02
N VAL A 162 -5.69 8.42 -7.85
CA VAL A 162 -6.32 8.11 -6.57
C VAL A 162 -7.55 8.97 -6.32
N SER A 163 -7.52 10.27 -6.68
CA SER A 163 -8.70 11.12 -6.59
C SER A 163 -9.83 10.68 -7.52
N LYS A 164 -9.50 10.22 -8.74
CA LYS A 164 -10.52 9.63 -9.65
C LYS A 164 -11.14 8.37 -9.06
N LEU A 165 -10.31 7.45 -8.49
CA LEU A 165 -10.81 6.24 -7.85
C LEU A 165 -11.71 6.57 -6.66
N PHE A 166 -11.36 7.58 -5.85
CA PHE A 166 -12.21 8.04 -4.74
C PHE A 166 -13.54 8.61 -5.24
N MET A 167 -13.55 9.38 -6.34
CA MET A 167 -14.78 9.89 -6.95
C MET A 167 -15.64 8.82 -7.62
N MET A 168 -15.03 7.70 -8.08
CA MET A 168 -15.79 6.61 -8.73
C MET A 168 -16.37 5.64 -7.72
N VAL A 169 -15.63 5.36 -6.61
CA VAL A 169 -15.96 4.32 -5.63
C VAL A 169 -16.62 4.91 -4.39
N GLU A 170 -16.33 6.16 -4.05
CA GLU A 170 -16.73 6.83 -2.81
C GLU A 170 -16.58 5.89 -1.59
N PRO A 171 -15.35 5.40 -1.34
CA PRO A 171 -15.14 4.35 -0.35
C PRO A 171 -15.34 4.87 1.07
N THR A 172 -15.74 3.97 2.00
CA THR A 172 -15.71 4.23 3.44
C THR A 172 -14.27 4.26 3.93
N ARG A 173 -13.44 3.32 3.43
CA ARG A 173 -12.02 3.18 3.75
C ARG A 173 -11.20 2.89 2.50
N ALA A 174 -9.99 3.44 2.44
CA ALA A 174 -9.00 3.10 1.42
C ALA A 174 -7.70 2.62 2.08
N TYR A 175 -7.15 1.52 1.55
CA TYR A 175 -6.05 0.77 2.15
C TYR A 175 -4.75 0.98 1.39
N PHE A 176 -3.69 1.35 2.11
CA PHE A 176 -2.36 1.61 1.55
C PHE A 176 -1.28 0.95 2.42
N GLY A 177 -0.22 0.44 1.77
CA GLY A 177 0.90 -0.19 2.46
C GLY A 177 1.90 0.84 2.98
N GLU A 178 2.37 0.66 4.22
CA GLU A 178 3.38 1.52 4.87
C GLU A 178 4.72 1.52 4.13
N LYS A 179 4.98 0.54 3.27
CA LYS A 179 6.16 0.56 2.39
C LYS A 179 6.26 1.86 1.60
N ASP A 180 5.15 2.34 1.06
CA ASP A 180 5.06 3.61 0.32
C ASP A 180 4.70 4.76 1.27
N PHE A 181 5.54 4.97 2.31
CA PHE A 181 5.27 5.83 3.45
C PHE A 181 4.92 7.27 3.03
N GLN A 182 5.74 7.88 2.18
CA GLN A 182 5.50 9.24 1.70
C GLN A 182 4.21 9.35 0.85
N GLN A 183 3.87 8.32 0.07
CA GLN A 183 2.63 8.30 -0.71
C GLN A 183 1.40 8.43 0.19
N ILE A 184 1.41 7.81 1.37
CA ILE A 184 0.30 7.92 2.34
C ILE A 184 0.13 9.35 2.83
N ALA A 185 1.22 10.05 3.16
CA ALA A 185 1.19 11.46 3.58
C ALA A 185 0.66 12.37 2.45
N VAL A 186 1.12 12.14 1.24
CA VAL A 186 0.66 12.85 0.02
C VAL A 186 -0.84 12.64 -0.22
N ILE A 187 -1.34 11.40 -0.10
CA ILE A 187 -2.76 11.10 -0.26
C ILE A 187 -3.60 11.78 0.84
N ARG A 188 -3.12 11.79 2.07
CA ARG A 188 -3.79 12.54 3.16
C ARG A 188 -3.87 14.04 2.89
N ALA A 189 -2.80 14.64 2.35
CA ALA A 189 -2.80 16.04 1.93
C ALA A 189 -3.82 16.29 0.80
N MET A 190 -3.89 15.41 -0.19
CA MET A 190 -4.89 15.47 -1.26
C MET A 190 -6.33 15.35 -0.75
N ILE A 191 -6.59 14.42 0.18
CA ILE A 191 -7.91 14.25 0.81
C ILE A 191 -8.35 15.53 1.48
N LYS A 192 -7.45 16.14 2.27
CA LYS A 192 -7.71 17.42 2.94
C LYS A 192 -7.98 18.54 1.93
N GLN A 193 -7.20 18.62 0.86
CA GLN A 193 -7.36 19.63 -0.19
C GLN A 193 -8.70 19.50 -0.92
N LEU A 194 -9.13 18.27 -1.23
CA LEU A 194 -10.35 18.01 -2.02
C LEU A 194 -11.61 17.80 -1.17
N GLY A 195 -11.49 17.72 0.16
CA GLY A 195 -12.60 17.54 1.08
C GLY A 195 -13.25 16.16 1.00
N PHE A 196 -12.48 15.11 0.67
CA PHE A 196 -13.01 13.75 0.69
C PHE A 196 -13.30 13.29 2.12
N ASN A 197 -14.42 12.60 2.29
CA ASN A 197 -14.84 12.02 3.56
C ASN A 197 -14.66 10.49 3.53
N LEU A 198 -13.45 10.03 3.82
CA LEU A 198 -13.09 8.61 3.93
C LEU A 198 -11.94 8.43 4.91
N GLU A 199 -11.78 7.22 5.40
CA GLU A 199 -10.65 6.83 6.27
C GLU A 199 -9.51 6.24 5.44
N ILE A 200 -8.26 6.68 5.68
CA ILE A 200 -7.06 6.03 5.16
C ILE A 200 -6.55 5.02 6.18
N VAL A 201 -6.58 3.76 5.80
CA VAL A 201 -6.06 2.66 6.60
C VAL A 201 -4.65 2.31 6.13
N THR A 202 -3.67 2.49 7.00
CA THR A 202 -2.29 2.07 6.75
C THR A 202 -2.11 0.60 7.13
N CYS A 203 -1.42 -0.16 6.29
CA CYS A 203 -1.16 -1.58 6.53
C CYS A 203 0.35 -1.83 6.58
N PRO A 204 0.81 -2.67 7.52
CA PRO A 204 2.24 -2.96 7.68
C PRO A 204 2.91 -3.45 6.40
N CYS A 205 4.19 -3.14 6.24
CA CYS A 205 5.00 -3.65 5.15
C CYS A 205 5.17 -5.17 5.26
N ILE A 206 4.73 -5.91 4.25
CA ILE A 206 4.96 -7.35 4.15
C ILE A 206 6.32 -7.60 3.50
N ARG A 207 7.07 -8.54 4.07
CA ARG A 207 8.44 -8.84 3.68
C ARG A 207 8.60 -10.29 3.22
N GLU A 208 9.62 -10.53 2.40
CA GLU A 208 10.12 -11.88 2.13
C GLU A 208 10.71 -12.49 3.42
N ALA A 209 10.92 -13.80 3.44
CA ALA A 209 11.49 -14.50 4.61
C ALA A 209 12.89 -13.99 5.01
N ASP A 210 13.63 -13.38 4.08
CA ASP A 210 14.94 -12.79 4.29
C ASP A 210 14.91 -11.28 4.62
N GLY A 211 13.71 -10.71 4.80
CA GLY A 211 13.51 -9.33 5.21
C GLY A 211 13.27 -8.34 4.07
N LEU A 212 13.55 -8.69 2.80
CA LEU A 212 13.30 -7.78 1.68
C LEU A 212 11.83 -7.39 1.60
N ALA A 213 11.53 -6.11 1.51
CA ALA A 213 10.16 -5.63 1.33
C ALA A 213 9.54 -6.19 0.04
N LYS A 214 8.31 -6.72 0.12
CA LYS A 214 7.60 -7.22 -1.06
C LYS A 214 7.34 -6.10 -2.06
N SER A 215 7.74 -6.34 -3.31
CA SER A 215 7.60 -5.39 -4.42
C SER A 215 7.36 -6.14 -5.72
N SER A 216 6.49 -5.60 -6.58
CA SER A 216 6.30 -6.13 -7.95
C SER A 216 7.59 -6.03 -8.78
N ARG A 217 8.56 -5.19 -8.35
CA ARG A 217 9.86 -5.04 -9.03
C ARG A 217 10.89 -6.10 -8.62
N ASN A 218 10.69 -6.82 -7.51
CA ASN A 218 11.65 -7.83 -7.02
C ASN A 218 11.95 -8.92 -8.06
N VAL A 219 11.00 -9.24 -8.95
CA VAL A 219 11.19 -10.21 -10.05
C VAL A 219 12.22 -9.76 -11.09
N ARG A 220 12.59 -8.48 -11.10
CA ARG A 220 13.59 -7.90 -12.01
C ARG A 220 15.02 -7.99 -11.48
N LEU A 221 15.19 -8.28 -10.18
CA LEU A 221 16.50 -8.43 -9.56
C LEU A 221 17.24 -9.64 -10.13
N THR A 222 18.48 -9.44 -10.54
CA THR A 222 19.33 -10.57 -10.92
C THR A 222 19.56 -11.50 -9.74
N PRO A 223 19.91 -12.78 -9.93
CA PRO A 223 20.15 -13.70 -8.79
C PRO A 223 21.22 -13.22 -7.82
N LEU A 224 22.23 -12.49 -8.29
CA LEU A 224 23.28 -11.90 -7.44
C LEU A 224 22.68 -10.77 -6.59
N VAL A 225 22.04 -9.81 -7.25
CA VAL A 225 21.45 -8.62 -6.60
C VAL A 225 20.33 -9.02 -5.64
N ARG A 226 19.50 -10.02 -6.00
CA ARG A 226 18.44 -10.54 -5.12
C ARG A 226 18.99 -11.07 -3.76
N LYS A 227 20.20 -11.61 -3.76
CA LYS A 227 20.84 -12.12 -2.52
C LYS A 227 21.32 -11.00 -1.60
N ILE A 228 21.67 -9.83 -2.15
CA ILE A 228 22.17 -8.70 -1.37
C ILE A 228 21.08 -7.68 -1.02
N ALA A 229 20.02 -7.57 -1.80
CA ALA A 229 18.92 -6.62 -1.58
C ALA A 229 18.31 -6.68 -0.15
N PRO A 230 18.19 -7.85 0.52
CA PRO A 230 17.70 -7.92 1.91
C PRO A 230 18.53 -7.14 2.92
N ASN A 231 19.79 -6.80 2.59
CA ASN A 231 20.62 -5.97 3.45
C ASN A 231 20.04 -4.56 3.65
N ILE A 232 19.17 -4.07 2.77
CA ILE A 232 18.46 -2.80 2.97
C ILE A 232 17.76 -2.84 4.34
N TYR A 233 16.87 -3.80 4.52
CA TYR A 233 16.12 -3.90 5.78
C TYR A 233 16.98 -4.28 6.97
N ARG A 234 17.97 -5.16 6.78
CA ARG A 234 18.89 -5.52 7.85
C ARG A 234 19.65 -4.30 8.37
N VAL A 235 20.22 -3.48 7.49
CA VAL A 235 20.96 -2.27 7.88
C VAL A 235 20.02 -1.24 8.53
N LEU A 236 18.78 -1.10 8.04
CA LEU A 236 17.78 -0.26 8.70
C LEU A 236 17.46 -0.77 10.11
N CYS A 237 17.32 -2.08 10.33
CA CYS A 237 17.12 -2.63 11.68
C CYS A 237 18.35 -2.41 12.57
N ASP A 238 19.55 -2.65 12.05
CA ASP A 238 20.81 -2.44 12.80
C ASP A 238 20.98 -0.96 13.17
N SER A 239 20.48 -0.03 12.35
CA SER A 239 20.52 1.40 12.62
C SER A 239 19.69 1.84 13.83
N LEU A 240 18.69 1.05 14.25
CA LEU A 240 17.93 1.35 15.47
C LEU A 240 18.83 1.30 16.71
N ALA A 241 19.64 0.25 16.83
CA ALA A 241 20.59 0.12 17.92
C ALA A 241 21.72 1.16 17.81
N PHE A 242 22.19 1.46 16.58
CA PHE A 242 23.21 2.47 16.36
C PHE A 242 22.74 3.87 16.79
N ALA A 243 21.49 4.19 16.56
CA ALA A 243 20.89 5.48 16.89
C ALA A 243 20.78 5.76 18.40
N GLU A 244 20.83 4.72 19.26
CA GLU A 244 20.75 4.91 20.72
C GLU A 244 21.89 5.76 21.29
N ASP A 245 23.09 5.68 20.68
CA ASP A 245 24.30 6.38 21.15
C ASP A 245 24.87 7.39 20.13
N HIS A 246 24.17 7.60 19.00
CA HIS A 246 24.65 8.44 17.89
C HIS A 246 23.63 9.48 17.45
N THR A 247 24.14 10.57 16.87
CA THR A 247 23.29 11.63 16.30
C THR A 247 22.57 11.16 15.02
N ILE A 248 21.57 11.90 14.61
CA ILE A 248 20.85 11.67 13.33
C ILE A 248 21.82 11.67 12.15
N GLU A 249 22.75 12.65 12.09
CA GLU A 249 23.77 12.75 11.04
C GLU A 249 24.68 11.52 11.02
N GLN A 250 25.18 11.10 12.18
CA GLN A 250 26.01 9.89 12.29
C GLN A 250 25.25 8.63 11.88
N THR A 251 23.98 8.51 12.27
CA THR A 251 23.13 7.38 11.91
C THR A 251 22.87 7.36 10.41
N HIS A 252 22.56 8.52 9.82
CA HIS A 252 22.39 8.68 8.38
C HIS A 252 23.65 8.21 7.62
N ASP A 253 24.81 8.77 7.97
CA ASP A 253 26.05 8.49 7.27
C ASP A 253 26.47 7.02 7.41
N TRP A 254 26.26 6.42 8.58
CA TRP A 254 26.52 5.00 8.82
C TRP A 254 25.64 4.09 7.93
N VAL A 255 24.33 4.39 7.82
CA VAL A 255 23.40 3.63 6.95
C VAL A 255 23.85 3.71 5.48
N VAL A 256 24.10 4.93 5.00
CA VAL A 256 24.49 5.17 3.61
C VAL A 256 25.84 4.49 3.30
N ALA A 257 26.85 4.67 4.15
CA ALA A 257 28.16 4.05 3.97
C ALA A 257 28.09 2.52 4.00
N THR A 258 27.29 1.96 4.92
CA THR A 258 27.15 0.50 5.09
C THR A 258 26.48 -0.13 3.85
N LEU A 259 25.43 0.49 3.30
CA LEU A 259 24.76 -0.02 2.11
C LEU A 259 25.60 0.16 0.86
N ASN A 260 26.26 1.31 0.68
CA ASN A 260 27.12 1.56 -0.47
C ASN A 260 28.41 0.71 -0.49
N ALA A 261 28.73 0.04 0.61
CA ALA A 261 29.81 -0.94 0.65
C ALA A 261 29.48 -2.27 -0.06
N TYR A 262 28.18 -2.54 -0.31
CA TYR A 262 27.78 -3.73 -1.08
C TYR A 262 27.94 -3.48 -2.58
N PRO A 263 28.52 -4.42 -3.33
CA PRO A 263 28.51 -4.34 -4.79
C PRO A 263 27.07 -4.25 -5.33
N GLU A 264 26.87 -3.48 -6.36
CA GLU A 264 25.57 -3.29 -7.03
C GLU A 264 24.49 -2.62 -6.15
N MET A 265 24.87 -1.98 -5.02
CA MET A 265 24.00 -1.12 -4.24
C MET A 265 24.46 0.33 -4.31
N ASP A 266 23.50 1.24 -4.55
CA ASP A 266 23.71 2.68 -4.56
C ASP A 266 22.52 3.38 -3.88
N VAL A 267 22.77 4.03 -2.75
CA VAL A 267 21.75 4.77 -2.01
C VAL A 267 21.45 6.08 -2.71
N GLU A 268 20.26 6.17 -3.34
CA GLU A 268 19.81 7.41 -3.96
C GLU A 268 19.53 8.50 -2.93
N TYR A 269 18.85 8.12 -1.84
CA TYR A 269 18.71 8.94 -0.64
C TYR A 269 18.40 8.07 0.58
N PHE A 270 18.77 8.55 1.74
CA PHE A 270 18.24 8.15 3.03
C PHE A 270 17.86 9.41 3.79
N SER A 271 16.62 9.51 4.28
CA SER A 271 16.13 10.68 5.00
C SER A 271 15.55 10.24 6.33
N ILE A 272 16.08 10.75 7.42
CA ILE A 272 15.52 10.65 8.77
C ILE A 272 14.66 11.89 8.98
N CYS A 273 13.35 11.72 9.15
CA CYS A 273 12.39 12.81 9.09
C CYS A 273 11.26 12.66 10.12
N ASP A 274 10.55 13.72 10.39
CA ASP A 274 9.28 13.70 11.11
C ASP A 274 8.24 12.89 10.33
N GLY A 275 7.59 11.93 10.97
CA GLY A 275 6.69 10.98 10.33
C GLY A 275 5.36 11.57 9.86
N ILE A 276 5.06 12.82 10.19
CA ILE A 276 3.83 13.52 9.77
C ILE A 276 4.12 14.52 8.66
N THR A 277 5.11 15.39 8.87
CA THR A 277 5.46 16.47 7.95
C THR A 277 6.43 16.04 6.87
N LEU A 278 7.14 14.94 7.09
CA LEU A 278 8.23 14.39 6.26
C LEU A 278 9.41 15.35 6.08
N GLN A 279 9.48 16.40 6.90
CA GLN A 279 10.63 17.28 6.90
C GLN A 279 11.78 16.65 7.67
N PRO A 280 13.03 16.74 7.18
CA PRO A 280 14.19 16.23 7.88
C PRO A 280 14.27 16.76 9.30
N VAL A 281 14.68 15.92 10.25
CA VAL A 281 15.01 16.30 11.62
C VAL A 281 16.51 16.24 11.81
N THR A 282 17.06 17.08 12.69
CA THR A 282 18.48 17.17 12.98
C THR A 282 18.84 16.67 14.38
N ASP A 283 17.83 16.55 15.23
CA ASP A 283 17.93 16.00 16.56
C ASP A 283 16.77 15.01 16.83
N TRP A 284 17.05 13.96 17.64
CA TRP A 284 16.05 12.97 17.98
C TRP A 284 14.86 13.52 18.79
N ASP A 285 15.06 14.66 19.47
CA ASP A 285 14.02 15.30 20.30
C ASP A 285 13.16 16.33 19.55
N GLU A 286 13.45 16.61 18.28
CA GLU A 286 12.64 17.51 17.45
C GLU A 286 11.26 16.95 17.12
N SER A 287 11.08 15.62 17.17
CA SER A 287 9.80 14.95 16.87
C SER A 287 9.55 13.74 17.74
N ASP A 288 8.27 13.50 18.08
CA ASP A 288 7.82 12.28 18.72
C ASP A 288 7.56 11.14 17.74
N TYR A 289 7.59 11.43 16.45
CA TYR A 289 7.42 10.43 15.39
C TYR A 289 8.54 10.58 14.35
N VAL A 290 9.57 9.75 14.45
CA VAL A 290 10.76 9.80 13.58
C VAL A 290 10.85 8.55 12.72
N VAL A 291 10.95 8.74 11.41
CA VAL A 291 11.01 7.68 10.41
C VAL A 291 12.21 7.87 9.49
N GLY A 292 12.93 6.79 9.23
CA GLY A 292 13.95 6.73 8.18
C GLY A 292 13.34 6.18 6.89
N CYS A 293 13.33 6.96 5.82
CA CYS A 293 12.88 6.56 4.49
C CYS A 293 14.09 6.44 3.56
N ILE A 294 14.20 5.33 2.85
CA ILE A 294 15.34 5.04 1.99
C ILE A 294 14.93 4.64 0.59
N THR A 295 15.77 4.99 -0.37
CA THR A 295 15.75 4.43 -1.71
C THR A 295 17.15 3.96 -2.08
N VAL A 296 17.23 2.73 -2.58
CA VAL A 296 18.48 2.10 -2.99
C VAL A 296 18.33 1.53 -4.40
N TYR A 297 19.24 1.87 -5.28
CA TYR A 297 19.41 1.12 -6.51
C TYR A 297 20.10 -0.21 -6.21
N CYS A 298 19.44 -1.31 -6.58
CA CYS A 298 19.96 -2.66 -6.51
C CYS A 298 20.19 -3.14 -7.94
N GLY A 299 21.39 -2.92 -8.49
CA GLY A 299 21.63 -2.93 -9.92
C GLY A 299 20.74 -1.89 -10.61
N ASP A 300 19.96 -2.31 -11.61
CA ASP A 300 19.01 -1.43 -12.33
C ASP A 300 17.64 -1.31 -11.65
N VAL A 301 17.42 -1.95 -10.51
CA VAL A 301 16.13 -1.98 -9.82
C VAL A 301 16.15 -1.02 -8.62
N ARG A 302 15.22 -0.08 -8.63
CA ARG A 302 15.04 0.90 -7.57
C ARG A 302 14.12 0.34 -6.50
N GLU A 303 14.66 0.08 -5.31
CA GLU A 303 13.94 -0.42 -4.14
C GLU A 303 13.75 0.67 -3.11
N ILE A 304 12.59 0.68 -2.47
CA ILE A 304 12.27 1.60 -1.36
C ILE A 304 11.95 0.81 -0.10
N ASP A 305 12.33 1.36 1.03
CA ASP A 305 11.97 0.83 2.34
C ASP A 305 11.91 1.96 3.37
N ASN A 306 11.46 1.64 4.58
CA ASN A 306 11.47 2.57 5.71
C ASN A 306 11.61 1.84 7.04
N ILE A 307 11.99 2.60 8.06
CA ILE A 307 12.11 2.15 9.45
C ILE A 307 11.62 3.24 10.40
N THR A 308 10.93 2.87 11.45
CA THR A 308 10.50 3.81 12.49
C THR A 308 11.47 3.79 13.65
N TYR A 309 12.10 4.93 13.95
CA TYR A 309 12.97 5.13 15.09
C TYR A 309 12.19 5.48 16.36
N LYS A 310 11.18 6.31 16.24
CA LYS A 310 10.36 6.79 17.35
C LYS A 310 8.91 6.91 16.90
N LYS A 311 7.97 6.46 17.70
CA LYS A 311 6.53 6.54 17.38
C LYS A 311 5.72 6.75 18.67
N PRO A 312 4.76 7.69 18.69
CA PRO A 312 3.83 7.84 19.81
C PRO A 312 2.95 6.60 19.98
N GLU A 313 2.62 6.25 21.23
CA GLU A 313 1.79 5.07 21.54
C GLU A 313 0.39 5.10 20.92
N ASN A 314 -0.12 6.29 20.56
CA ASN A 314 -1.49 6.50 20.10
C ASN A 314 -1.62 6.77 18.59
N LEU A 315 -0.59 6.45 17.79
CA LEU A 315 -0.59 6.64 16.33
C LEU A 315 -0.73 5.34 15.56
#